data_ffedc20585b0242cb086e2418d2e9bc7
#
_entry.id   ffedc20585b0242cb086e2418d2e9bc7
#
_cell.length_a   1.000
_cell.length_b   1.000
_cell.length_c   1.000
_cell.angle_alpha   90.00
_cell.angle_beta   90.00
_cell.angle_gamma   90.00
#
_symmetry.space_group_name_H-M   'P 1'
#
loop_
_entity.id
_entity.type
_entity.pdbx_description
1 polymer ?
#
loop_
_entity_poly.entity_id
_entity_poly.type
_entity_poly.pdbx_seq_one_letter_code
_entity_poly.pdbx_strand_id
1 'polypeptide(L)'
;MKRRSLWSAILPLSILAACGPGELVVTAEVERMNPETGEMELRPVENLAIQLLPFDRDHIFDSLTAAADTPEPQMPPELAQARDSIIAAQTEWREAEAQWLEQRERLQQISDEMAQFNPGEARYRELFAEFNAVESQVLSAESRRDTAFERFTELQAETLEELDRLRIEVEIWEDDAFADYSEIVATRLQETRMEIMADTTDATGTARMRPAPGEWWVHARQQLTAEELYWNVRVNVERGDPVQLRLTRENARIRDVF
;
A
#
# COMPACT_ATOMS: atom_id res chain seq x y z
N MET A 1 -42.56 -71.48 -26.83
CA MET A 1 -41.37 -70.92 -26.16
C MET A 1 -41.10 -69.57 -26.78
N LYS A 2 -41.44 -68.45 -26.10
CA LYS A 2 -41.23 -67.05 -26.59
C LYS A 2 -39.97 -66.47 -25.94
N ARG A 3 -38.93 -66.19 -26.72
CA ARG A 3 -37.74 -65.47 -26.30
C ARG A 3 -38.06 -63.96 -26.25
N ARG A 4 -37.98 -63.40 -25.10
CA ARG A 4 -38.03 -61.92 -24.86
C ARG A 4 -36.62 -61.36 -25.04
N SER A 5 -36.45 -60.53 -26.06
CA SER A 5 -35.25 -59.76 -26.30
C SER A 5 -35.28 -58.55 -25.37
N LEU A 6 -34.29 -58.40 -24.45
CA LEU A 6 -34.03 -57.23 -23.65
C LEU A 6 -33.17 -56.24 -24.45
N TRP A 7 -33.77 -55.18 -24.90
CA TRP A 7 -33.01 -54.03 -25.45
C TRP A 7 -32.52 -53.15 -24.26
N SER A 8 -31.20 -53.16 -24.01
CA SER A 8 -30.54 -52.21 -23.11
C SER A 8 -30.45 -50.87 -23.82
N ALA A 9 -31.23 -49.90 -23.35
CA ALA A 9 -31.11 -48.51 -23.77
C ALA A 9 -29.88 -47.88 -23.08
N ILE A 10 -28.82 -47.68 -23.85
CA ILE A 10 -27.67 -46.86 -23.42
C ILE A 10 -28.08 -45.40 -23.53
N LEU A 11 -28.28 -44.73 -22.37
CA LEU A 11 -28.51 -43.31 -22.29
C LEU A 11 -27.17 -42.61 -22.50
N PRO A 12 -27.00 -41.72 -23.50
CA PRO A 12 -25.78 -40.94 -23.61
C PRO A 12 -25.77 -39.91 -22.47
N LEU A 13 -24.78 -40.02 -21.58
CA LEU A 13 -24.49 -39.02 -20.56
C LEU A 13 -23.94 -37.77 -21.28
N SER A 14 -24.83 -36.83 -21.59
CA SER A 14 -24.45 -35.54 -22.15
C SER A 14 -23.66 -34.79 -21.08
N ILE A 15 -22.34 -34.77 -21.25
CA ILE A 15 -21.45 -33.86 -20.50
C ILE A 15 -21.84 -32.45 -20.96
N LEU A 16 -22.67 -31.78 -20.18
CA LEU A 16 -22.88 -30.34 -20.28
C LEU A 16 -21.54 -29.67 -19.95
N ALA A 17 -20.75 -29.39 -20.97
CA ALA A 17 -19.59 -28.49 -20.84
C ALA A 17 -20.11 -27.20 -20.22
N ALA A 18 -19.68 -26.93 -18.99
CA ALA A 18 -20.05 -25.75 -18.26
C ALA A 18 -19.61 -24.50 -19.05
N CYS A 19 -20.54 -23.91 -19.79
CA CYS A 19 -20.35 -22.68 -20.56
C CYS A 19 -20.55 -21.48 -19.60
N GLY A 20 -19.73 -21.41 -18.52
CA GLY A 20 -19.79 -20.33 -17.54
C GLY A 20 -18.59 -19.37 -17.67
N PRO A 21 -18.70 -18.17 -17.07
CA PRO A 21 -17.53 -17.32 -16.86
C PRO A 21 -16.50 -18.04 -15.96
N GLY A 22 -15.24 -17.64 -16.06
CA GLY A 22 -14.24 -18.04 -15.10
C GLY A 22 -14.47 -17.35 -13.75
N GLU A 23 -13.74 -17.75 -12.73
CA GLU A 23 -13.71 -17.05 -11.43
C GLU A 23 -12.28 -16.67 -11.08
N LEU A 24 -12.08 -15.43 -10.69
CA LEU A 24 -10.82 -14.90 -10.19
C LEU A 24 -11.03 -14.44 -8.75
N VAL A 25 -10.19 -14.95 -7.86
CA VAL A 25 -10.13 -14.52 -6.46
C VAL A 25 -8.80 -13.82 -6.24
N VAL A 26 -8.85 -12.55 -5.91
CA VAL A 26 -7.68 -11.73 -5.59
C VAL A 26 -7.63 -11.51 -4.09
N THR A 27 -6.49 -11.83 -3.47
CA THR A 27 -6.22 -11.49 -2.06
C THR A 27 -5.07 -10.51 -1.99
N ALA A 28 -5.21 -9.45 -1.20
CA ALA A 28 -4.17 -8.44 -1.00
C ALA A 28 -3.73 -8.43 0.47
N GLU A 29 -2.43 -8.58 0.69
CA GLU A 29 -1.81 -8.61 2.01
C GLU A 29 -0.51 -7.81 1.98
N VAL A 30 -0.31 -6.96 2.99
CA VAL A 30 0.93 -6.18 3.14
C VAL A 30 1.47 -6.32 4.55
N GLU A 31 2.78 -6.26 4.66
CA GLU A 31 3.46 -6.23 5.94
C GLU A 31 3.19 -4.89 6.64
N ARG A 32 2.70 -4.96 7.86
CA ARG A 32 2.51 -3.79 8.74
C ARG A 32 3.06 -4.10 10.12
N MET A 33 3.66 -3.10 10.74
CA MET A 33 4.09 -3.22 12.13
C MET A 33 2.86 -3.37 13.02
N ASN A 34 2.86 -4.40 13.84
CA ASN A 34 1.86 -4.58 14.88
C ASN A 34 2.19 -3.59 16.03
N PRO A 35 1.28 -2.65 16.37
CA PRO A 35 1.56 -1.64 17.39
C PRO A 35 1.70 -2.21 18.81
N GLU A 36 1.20 -3.44 19.05
CA GLU A 36 1.26 -4.07 20.39
C GLU A 36 2.55 -4.88 20.57
N THR A 37 3.03 -5.55 19.51
CA THR A 37 4.20 -6.44 19.59
C THR A 37 5.47 -5.84 19.00
N GLY A 38 5.35 -4.81 18.14
CA GLY A 38 6.46 -4.23 17.39
C GLY A 38 6.97 -5.13 16.25
N GLU A 39 6.30 -6.26 15.98
CA GLU A 39 6.69 -7.19 14.93
C GLU A 39 5.98 -6.87 13.61
N MET A 40 6.66 -7.17 12.50
CA MET A 40 6.06 -7.07 11.16
C MET A 40 5.14 -8.27 10.92
N GLU A 41 3.87 -7.99 10.65
CA GLU A 41 2.85 -9.00 10.37
C GLU A 41 2.20 -8.75 9.02
N LEU A 42 1.90 -9.83 8.28
CA LEU A 42 1.07 -9.75 7.10
C LEU A 42 -0.37 -9.41 7.52
N ARG A 43 -0.87 -8.29 7.02
CA ARG A 43 -2.23 -7.82 7.27
C ARG A 43 -3.01 -7.72 5.96
N PRO A 44 -4.26 -8.16 5.93
CA PRO A 44 -5.12 -7.97 4.77
C PRO A 44 -5.28 -6.47 4.46
N VAL A 45 -5.32 -6.14 3.17
CA VAL A 45 -5.60 -4.79 2.69
C VAL A 45 -7.08 -4.70 2.38
N GLU A 46 -7.81 -4.08 3.28
CA GLU A 46 -9.25 -3.80 3.12
C GLU A 46 -9.47 -2.57 2.23
N ASN A 47 -10.58 -2.56 1.50
CA ASN A 47 -10.98 -1.46 0.62
C ASN A 47 -9.97 -1.12 -0.49
N LEU A 48 -9.14 -2.08 -0.91
CA LEU A 48 -8.26 -1.92 -2.04
C LEU A 48 -9.06 -2.02 -3.34
N ALA A 49 -9.04 -0.96 -4.15
CA ALA A 49 -9.65 -0.97 -5.47
C ALA A 49 -8.84 -1.87 -6.41
N ILE A 50 -9.50 -2.87 -6.97
CA ILE A 50 -8.95 -3.80 -7.97
C ILE A 50 -9.59 -3.51 -9.31
N GLN A 51 -8.77 -3.36 -10.34
CA GLN A 51 -9.23 -3.31 -11.73
C GLN A 51 -8.73 -4.54 -12.46
N LEU A 52 -9.60 -5.15 -13.24
CA LEU A 52 -9.28 -6.26 -14.12
C LEU A 52 -9.35 -5.77 -15.56
N LEU A 53 -8.21 -5.70 -16.21
CA LEU A 53 -8.02 -5.11 -17.52
C LEU A 53 -7.78 -6.21 -18.57
N PRO A 54 -8.46 -6.18 -19.74
CA PRO A 54 -8.19 -7.14 -20.82
C PRO A 54 -7.00 -6.75 -21.71
N PHE A 55 -6.11 -5.93 -21.20
CA PHE A 55 -4.89 -5.46 -21.83
C PHE A 55 -3.82 -5.11 -20.81
N ASP A 56 -2.56 -5.12 -21.23
CA ASP A 56 -1.44 -4.68 -20.40
C ASP A 56 -1.38 -3.15 -20.38
N ARG A 57 -1.74 -2.57 -19.23
CA ARG A 57 -1.72 -1.13 -19.01
C ARG A 57 -0.29 -0.56 -19.08
N ASP A 58 0.67 -1.25 -18.48
CA ASP A 58 2.06 -0.79 -18.44
C ASP A 58 2.65 -0.74 -19.84
N HIS A 59 2.36 -1.72 -20.67
CA HIS A 59 2.81 -1.72 -22.07
C HIS A 59 2.29 -0.51 -22.87
N ILE A 60 1.06 -0.04 -22.58
CA ILE A 60 0.54 1.18 -23.22
C ILE A 60 1.34 2.40 -22.76
N PHE A 61 1.57 2.55 -21.45
CA PHE A 61 2.36 3.66 -20.91
C PHE A 61 3.80 3.64 -21.40
N ASP A 62 4.45 2.48 -21.40
CA ASP A 62 5.81 2.32 -21.92
C ASP A 62 5.90 2.74 -23.39
N SER A 63 4.89 2.38 -24.20
CA SER A 63 4.81 2.73 -25.61
C SER A 63 4.61 4.23 -25.81
N LEU A 64 3.75 4.87 -25.00
CA LEU A 64 3.51 6.30 -25.05
C LEU A 64 4.74 7.09 -24.57
N THR A 65 5.39 6.66 -23.50
CA THR A 65 6.66 7.23 -23.03
C THR A 65 7.74 7.15 -24.09
N ALA A 66 7.86 6.03 -24.79
CA ALA A 66 8.83 5.87 -25.86
C ALA A 66 8.51 6.72 -27.11
N ALA A 67 7.27 7.09 -27.33
CA ALA A 67 6.80 7.92 -28.44
C ALA A 67 6.76 9.41 -28.11
N ALA A 68 6.92 9.80 -26.84
CA ALA A 68 6.86 11.18 -26.39
C ALA A 68 7.96 12.04 -27.04
N ASP A 69 7.64 13.27 -27.40
CA ASP A 69 8.54 14.22 -28.04
C ASP A 69 9.72 14.63 -27.14
N THR A 70 9.50 14.60 -25.83
CA THR A 70 10.52 14.93 -24.81
C THR A 70 10.66 13.79 -23.81
N PRO A 71 11.86 13.54 -23.29
CA PRO A 71 12.05 12.51 -22.26
C PRO A 71 11.32 12.89 -20.97
N GLU A 72 10.89 11.86 -20.24
CA GLU A 72 10.29 12.03 -18.91
C GLU A 72 11.24 12.79 -17.97
N PRO A 73 10.76 13.83 -17.27
CA PRO A 73 11.57 14.54 -16.28
C PRO A 73 12.03 13.59 -15.17
N GLN A 74 13.32 13.57 -14.93
CA GLN A 74 13.92 12.70 -13.91
C GLN A 74 14.25 13.51 -12.66
N MET A 75 14.09 12.88 -11.48
CA MET A 75 14.51 13.51 -10.23
C MET A 75 16.04 13.71 -10.21
N PRO A 76 16.53 14.95 -10.05
CA PRO A 76 17.95 15.20 -9.86
C PRO A 76 18.50 14.45 -8.63
N PRO A 77 19.73 13.91 -8.70
CA PRO A 77 20.30 13.16 -7.56
C PRO A 77 20.39 13.99 -6.27
N GLU A 78 20.62 15.29 -6.38
CA GLU A 78 20.69 16.21 -5.24
C GLU A 78 19.31 16.35 -4.57
N LEU A 79 18.25 16.43 -5.37
CA LEU A 79 16.88 16.53 -4.87
C LEU A 79 16.43 15.20 -4.25
N ALA A 80 16.84 14.06 -4.81
CA ALA A 80 16.62 12.75 -4.21
C ALA A 80 17.28 12.64 -2.83
N GLN A 81 18.54 13.09 -2.68
CA GLN A 81 19.25 13.12 -1.40
C GLN A 81 18.59 14.06 -0.38
N ALA A 82 18.11 15.22 -0.83
CA ALA A 82 17.40 16.17 0.03
C ALA A 82 16.08 15.55 0.54
N ARG A 83 15.30 14.90 -0.32
CA ARG A 83 14.10 14.14 0.06
C ARG A 83 14.42 13.06 1.11
N ASP A 84 15.44 12.26 0.87
CA ASP A 84 15.83 11.19 1.80
C ASP A 84 16.27 11.77 3.17
N SER A 85 16.91 12.94 3.16
CA SER A 85 17.29 13.68 4.38
C SER A 85 16.07 14.17 5.16
N ILE A 86 15.01 14.62 4.47
CA ILE A 86 13.72 15.01 5.09
C ILE A 86 13.06 13.80 5.73
N ILE A 87 13.01 12.65 5.05
CA ILE A 87 12.43 11.41 5.57
C ILE A 87 13.18 10.94 6.83
N ALA A 88 14.51 11.00 6.80
CA ALA A 88 15.34 10.66 7.95
C ALA A 88 15.10 11.61 9.14
N ALA A 89 15.05 12.91 8.89
CA ALA A 89 14.77 13.91 9.93
C ALA A 89 13.36 13.78 10.52
N GLN A 90 12.36 13.45 9.71
CA GLN A 90 11.01 13.17 10.17
C GLN A 90 10.96 11.94 11.08
N THR A 91 11.71 10.90 10.74
CA THR A 91 11.80 9.68 11.55
C THR A 91 12.46 10.00 12.91
N GLU A 92 13.58 10.73 12.89
CA GLU A 92 14.28 11.18 14.10
C GLU A 92 13.37 12.01 15.03
N TRP A 93 12.59 12.92 14.46
CA TRP A 93 11.63 13.70 15.22
C TRP A 93 10.54 12.83 15.86
N ARG A 94 9.94 11.90 15.09
CA ARG A 94 8.89 11.00 15.62
C ARG A 94 9.41 10.11 16.75
N GLU A 95 10.63 9.61 16.63
CA GLU A 95 11.27 8.82 17.68
C GLU A 95 11.53 9.65 18.94
N ALA A 96 12.01 10.88 18.76
CA ALA A 96 12.22 11.81 19.88
C ALA A 96 10.90 12.20 20.57
N GLU A 97 9.83 12.40 19.81
CA GLU A 97 8.48 12.68 20.33
C GLU A 97 7.94 11.49 21.14
N ALA A 98 8.08 10.26 20.61
CA ALA A 98 7.66 9.05 21.33
C ALA A 98 8.40 8.88 22.66
N GLN A 99 9.72 9.12 22.69
CA GLN A 99 10.52 9.09 23.91
C GLN A 99 10.09 10.17 24.92
N TRP A 100 9.81 11.38 24.46
CA TRP A 100 9.33 12.45 25.33
C TRP A 100 7.96 12.11 25.93
N LEU A 101 7.02 11.55 25.15
CA LEU A 101 5.71 11.12 25.65
C LEU A 101 5.84 10.01 26.70
N GLU A 102 6.70 9.02 26.48
CA GLU A 102 6.97 7.94 27.44
C GLU A 102 7.50 8.49 28.77
N GLN A 103 8.49 9.40 28.73
CA GLN A 103 9.04 10.01 29.95
C GLN A 103 8.02 10.86 30.69
N ARG A 104 7.17 11.60 29.98
CA ARG A 104 6.07 12.36 30.58
C ARG A 104 5.04 11.47 31.28
N GLU A 105 4.66 10.36 30.64
CA GLU A 105 3.76 9.39 31.25
C GLU A 105 4.36 8.79 32.53
N ARG A 106 5.65 8.45 32.50
CA ARG A 106 6.37 7.98 33.69
C ARG A 106 6.37 9.00 34.80
N LEU A 107 6.64 10.27 34.49
CA LEU A 107 6.61 11.36 35.48
C LEU A 107 5.23 11.50 36.11
N GLN A 108 4.17 11.41 35.33
CA GLN A 108 2.78 11.46 35.83
C GLN A 108 2.50 10.30 36.78
N GLN A 109 2.89 9.07 36.41
CA GLN A 109 2.71 7.87 37.26
C GLN A 109 3.40 8.03 38.62
N ILE A 110 4.64 8.54 38.64
CA ILE A 110 5.36 8.80 39.88
C ILE A 110 4.65 9.88 40.73
N SER A 111 4.16 10.94 40.10
CA SER A 111 3.40 12.01 40.75
C SER A 111 2.12 11.47 41.41
N ASP A 112 1.37 10.62 40.69
CA ASP A 112 0.13 10.05 41.20
C ASP A 112 0.41 9.05 42.35
N GLU A 113 1.52 8.29 42.29
CA GLU A 113 1.95 7.42 43.39
C GLU A 113 2.38 8.27 44.62
N MET A 114 3.15 9.31 44.42
CA MET A 114 3.57 10.22 45.52
C MET A 114 2.40 10.82 46.29
N ALA A 115 1.29 11.11 45.59
CA ALA A 115 0.09 11.69 46.21
C ALA A 115 -0.58 10.74 47.25
N GLN A 116 -0.21 9.46 47.25
CA GLN A 116 -0.74 8.47 48.19
C GLN A 116 0.03 8.42 49.52
N PHE A 117 1.16 9.11 49.66
CA PHE A 117 2.05 9.10 50.82
C PHE A 117 2.22 10.47 51.44
N ASN A 118 2.53 10.53 52.74
CA ASN A 118 2.88 11.78 53.39
C ASN A 118 4.36 12.11 53.20
N PRO A 119 4.74 13.40 53.15
CA PRO A 119 6.13 13.84 52.92
C PRO A 119 7.18 13.30 53.91
N GLY A 120 6.75 12.89 55.13
CA GLY A 120 7.63 12.30 56.13
C GLY A 120 7.92 10.81 55.94
N GLU A 121 7.21 10.10 55.06
CA GLU A 121 7.36 8.68 54.85
C GLU A 121 8.59 8.35 53.98
N ALA A 122 9.20 7.21 54.20
CA ALA A 122 10.37 6.77 53.44
C ALA A 122 10.05 6.64 51.95
N ARG A 123 8.86 6.08 51.62
CA ARG A 123 8.42 5.87 50.23
C ARG A 123 8.23 7.19 49.49
N TYR A 124 7.67 8.23 50.16
CA TYR A 124 7.56 9.55 49.55
C TYR A 124 8.93 10.12 49.15
N ARG A 125 9.95 9.95 50.01
CA ARG A 125 11.30 10.47 49.71
C ARG A 125 11.99 9.74 48.57
N GLU A 126 11.76 8.43 48.45
CA GLU A 126 12.25 7.62 47.33
C GLU A 126 11.59 8.07 46.00
N LEU A 127 10.27 8.19 45.99
CA LEU A 127 9.51 8.67 44.82
C LEU A 127 9.88 10.08 44.44
N PHE A 128 10.12 10.97 45.43
CA PHE A 128 10.54 12.34 45.16
C PHE A 128 11.94 12.38 44.50
N ALA A 129 12.84 11.51 44.91
CA ALA A 129 14.15 11.40 44.25
C ALA A 129 14.03 10.87 42.82
N GLU A 130 13.15 9.87 42.60
CA GLU A 130 12.83 9.32 41.28
C GLU A 130 12.17 10.40 40.40
N PHE A 131 11.20 11.14 40.94
CA PHE A 131 10.52 12.24 40.25
C PHE A 131 11.51 13.27 39.70
N ASN A 132 12.43 13.75 40.51
CA ASN A 132 13.43 14.73 40.09
C ASN A 132 14.38 14.17 39.00
N ALA A 133 14.69 12.89 39.07
CA ALA A 133 15.53 12.24 38.07
C ALA A 133 14.78 12.13 36.70
N VAL A 134 13.50 11.69 36.72
CA VAL A 134 12.66 11.57 35.51
C VAL A 134 12.29 12.98 34.98
N GLU A 135 12.05 13.97 35.82
CA GLU A 135 11.83 15.36 35.39
C GLU A 135 13.01 15.87 34.54
N SER A 136 14.24 15.62 34.99
CA SER A 136 15.43 15.98 34.20
C SER A 136 15.50 15.22 32.84
N GLN A 137 15.03 13.98 32.81
CA GLN A 137 14.94 13.21 31.57
C GLN A 137 13.86 13.77 30.63
N VAL A 138 12.70 14.17 31.16
CA VAL A 138 11.63 14.83 30.38
C VAL A 138 12.14 16.11 29.72
N LEU A 139 12.82 16.98 30.46
CA LEU A 139 13.39 18.22 29.93
C LEU A 139 14.43 17.94 28.81
N SER A 140 15.28 16.93 29.02
CA SER A 140 16.25 16.53 28.02
C SER A 140 15.59 15.93 26.78
N ALA A 141 14.53 15.12 26.94
CA ALA A 141 13.76 14.56 25.82
C ALA A 141 13.00 15.63 25.05
N GLU A 142 12.43 16.63 25.75
CA GLU A 142 11.78 17.79 25.15
C GLU A 142 12.74 18.58 24.24
N SER A 143 13.91 18.89 24.74
CA SER A 143 14.94 19.61 23.98
C SER A 143 15.36 18.83 22.72
N ARG A 144 15.50 17.50 22.82
CA ARG A 144 15.82 16.65 21.64
C ARG A 144 14.70 16.65 20.62
N ARG A 145 13.44 16.50 21.07
CA ARG A 145 12.26 16.56 20.21
C ARG A 145 12.20 17.89 19.44
N ASP A 146 12.38 19.00 20.16
CA ASP A 146 12.29 20.34 19.57
C ASP A 146 13.42 20.57 18.55
N THR A 147 14.65 20.18 18.87
CA THR A 147 15.77 20.25 17.93
C THR A 147 15.55 19.38 16.68
N ALA A 148 15.01 18.18 16.86
CA ALA A 148 14.71 17.30 15.73
C ALA A 148 13.57 17.86 14.85
N PHE A 149 12.57 18.51 15.47
CA PHE A 149 11.48 19.16 14.75
C PHE A 149 11.97 20.39 13.96
N GLU A 150 12.81 21.22 14.56
CA GLU A 150 13.42 22.37 13.87
C GLU A 150 14.21 21.91 12.64
N ARG A 151 15.06 20.89 12.79
CA ARG A 151 15.83 20.32 11.69
C ARG A 151 14.94 19.78 10.57
N PHE A 152 13.89 19.03 10.92
CA PHE A 152 12.93 18.52 9.93
C PHE A 152 12.26 19.66 9.17
N THR A 153 11.81 20.70 9.88
CA THR A 153 11.09 21.84 9.30
C THR A 153 12.00 22.67 8.36
N GLU A 154 13.27 22.85 8.75
CA GLU A 154 14.26 23.58 7.96
C GLU A 154 14.54 22.85 6.64
N LEU A 155 14.87 21.53 6.70
CA LEU A 155 15.11 20.72 5.51
C LEU A 155 13.88 20.66 4.59
N GLN A 156 12.68 20.57 5.16
CA GLN A 156 11.44 20.56 4.38
C GLN A 156 11.24 21.91 3.68
N ALA A 157 11.45 23.04 4.35
CA ALA A 157 11.26 24.36 3.76
C ALA A 157 12.24 24.64 2.61
N GLU A 158 13.48 24.17 2.69
CA GLU A 158 14.48 24.35 1.66
C GLU A 158 14.19 23.53 0.39
N THR A 159 13.55 22.36 0.54
CA THR A 159 13.40 21.38 -0.55
C THR A 159 12.02 21.41 -1.20
N LEU A 160 10.98 21.85 -0.46
CA LEU A 160 9.59 21.72 -0.90
C LEU A 160 9.31 22.41 -2.24
N GLU A 161 9.85 23.60 -2.47
CA GLU A 161 9.62 24.34 -3.71
C GLU A 161 10.20 23.63 -4.94
N GLU A 162 11.35 22.97 -4.78
CA GLU A 162 11.99 22.23 -5.87
C GLU A 162 11.26 20.93 -6.17
N LEU A 163 10.80 20.22 -5.13
CA LEU A 163 9.95 19.02 -5.29
C LEU A 163 8.62 19.36 -5.96
N ASP A 164 7.97 20.44 -5.54
CA ASP A 164 6.70 20.89 -6.15
C ASP A 164 6.90 21.29 -7.63
N ARG A 165 8.01 21.94 -7.96
CA ARG A 165 8.34 22.29 -9.35
C ARG A 165 8.53 21.03 -10.20
N LEU A 166 9.31 20.07 -9.72
CA LEU A 166 9.50 18.80 -10.42
C LEU A 166 8.18 18.04 -10.61
N ARG A 167 7.35 18.02 -9.58
CA ARG A 167 6.01 17.38 -9.67
C ARG A 167 5.16 18.02 -10.77
N ILE A 168 5.15 19.34 -10.85
CA ILE A 168 4.41 20.07 -11.90
C ILE A 168 5.00 19.78 -13.29
N GLU A 169 6.31 19.71 -13.43
CA GLU A 169 6.97 19.37 -14.70
C GLU A 169 6.61 17.94 -15.14
N VAL A 170 6.59 16.98 -14.23
CA VAL A 170 6.18 15.60 -14.51
C VAL A 170 4.70 15.57 -14.91
N GLU A 171 3.81 16.25 -14.18
CA GLU A 171 2.37 16.30 -14.48
C GLU A 171 2.09 16.88 -15.88
N ILE A 172 2.76 17.98 -16.25
CA ILE A 172 2.65 18.57 -17.59
C ILE A 172 3.15 17.58 -18.66
N TRP A 173 4.27 16.92 -18.40
CA TRP A 173 4.81 15.93 -19.32
C TRP A 173 3.87 14.71 -19.47
N GLU A 174 3.30 14.20 -18.37
CA GLU A 174 2.33 13.11 -18.39
C GLU A 174 1.08 13.48 -19.19
N ASP A 175 0.55 14.69 -19.02
CA ASP A 175 -0.61 15.18 -19.77
C ASP A 175 -0.38 15.16 -21.29
N ASP A 176 0.81 15.57 -21.74
CA ASP A 176 1.18 15.55 -23.14
C ASP A 176 1.51 14.13 -23.64
N ALA A 177 2.35 13.40 -22.91
CA ALA A 177 2.83 12.08 -23.31
C ALA A 177 1.69 11.03 -23.34
N PHE A 178 0.71 11.16 -22.44
CA PHE A 178 -0.37 10.20 -22.28
C PHE A 178 -1.71 10.70 -22.84
N ALA A 179 -1.73 11.76 -23.63
CA ALA A 179 -2.93 12.35 -24.23
C ALA A 179 -3.78 11.30 -24.99
N ASP A 180 -3.13 10.39 -25.71
CA ASP A 180 -3.78 9.37 -26.54
C ASP A 180 -4.18 8.10 -25.75
N TYR A 181 -3.89 8.02 -24.46
CA TYR A 181 -4.16 6.83 -23.65
C TYR A 181 -5.62 6.36 -23.75
N SER A 182 -6.57 7.28 -23.64
CA SER A 182 -7.99 6.95 -23.65
C SER A 182 -8.46 6.40 -25.01
N GLU A 183 -7.92 6.88 -26.11
CA GLU A 183 -8.23 6.39 -27.46
C GLU A 183 -7.65 4.99 -27.69
N ILE A 184 -6.41 4.76 -27.24
CA ILE A 184 -5.77 3.45 -27.32
C ILE A 184 -6.54 2.42 -26.49
N VAL A 185 -6.96 2.76 -25.27
CA VAL A 185 -7.78 1.89 -24.41
C VAL A 185 -9.11 1.57 -25.08
N ALA A 186 -9.82 2.56 -25.64
CA ALA A 186 -11.08 2.33 -26.34
C ALA A 186 -10.90 1.38 -27.52
N THR A 187 -9.81 1.52 -28.29
CA THR A 187 -9.47 0.63 -29.39
C THR A 187 -9.21 -0.80 -28.92
N ARG A 188 -8.42 -0.98 -27.82
CA ARG A 188 -8.14 -2.29 -27.23
C ARG A 188 -9.40 -2.99 -26.72
N LEU A 189 -10.33 -2.26 -26.10
CA LEU A 189 -11.59 -2.82 -25.64
C LEU A 189 -12.47 -3.29 -26.81
N GLN A 190 -12.49 -2.55 -27.92
CA GLN A 190 -13.19 -2.96 -29.15
C GLN A 190 -12.57 -4.22 -29.78
N GLU A 191 -11.23 -4.30 -29.84
CA GLU A 191 -10.51 -5.45 -30.40
C GLU A 191 -10.75 -6.72 -29.58
N THR A 192 -10.63 -6.63 -28.26
CA THR A 192 -10.80 -7.77 -27.34
C THR A 192 -12.28 -8.15 -27.16
N ARG A 193 -13.20 -7.24 -27.38
CA ARG A 193 -14.64 -7.37 -27.05
C ARG A 193 -14.87 -7.71 -25.57
N MET A 194 -13.97 -7.27 -24.72
CA MET A 194 -14.03 -7.43 -23.27
C MET A 194 -14.23 -6.07 -22.64
N GLU A 195 -14.74 -6.07 -21.40
CA GLU A 195 -14.96 -4.86 -20.62
C GLU A 195 -14.01 -4.83 -19.41
N ILE A 196 -13.64 -3.64 -18.97
CA ILE A 196 -12.92 -3.46 -17.71
C ILE A 196 -13.86 -3.85 -16.57
N MET A 197 -13.39 -4.67 -15.67
CA MET A 197 -14.10 -5.00 -14.44
C MET A 197 -13.41 -4.35 -13.25
N ALA A 198 -14.18 -3.99 -12.23
CA ALA A 198 -13.66 -3.45 -10.99
C ALA A 198 -14.37 -4.06 -9.79
N ASP A 199 -13.63 -4.25 -8.72
CA ASP A 199 -14.12 -4.69 -7.43
C ASP A 199 -13.26 -4.08 -6.32
N THR A 200 -13.64 -4.29 -5.08
CA THR A 200 -12.92 -3.77 -3.91
C THR A 200 -12.74 -4.90 -2.89
N THR A 201 -11.56 -5.00 -2.30
CA THR A 201 -11.30 -6.02 -1.29
C THR A 201 -12.15 -5.82 -0.03
N ASP A 202 -12.66 -6.89 0.50
CA ASP A 202 -13.40 -6.95 1.77
C ASP A 202 -12.47 -6.87 3.01
N ALA A 203 -13.03 -7.01 4.22
CA ALA A 203 -12.29 -7.00 5.49
C ALA A 203 -11.24 -8.12 5.61
N THR A 204 -11.30 -9.15 4.77
CA THR A 204 -10.29 -10.22 4.69
C THR A 204 -9.24 -9.96 3.60
N GLY A 205 -9.28 -8.78 2.97
CA GLY A 205 -8.41 -8.43 1.85
C GLY A 205 -8.77 -9.16 0.55
N THR A 206 -9.99 -9.65 0.38
CA THR A 206 -10.40 -10.51 -0.75
C THR A 206 -11.39 -9.81 -1.67
N ALA A 207 -11.13 -9.85 -2.98
CA ALA A 207 -12.07 -9.46 -4.03
C ALA A 207 -12.37 -10.66 -4.94
N ARG A 208 -13.60 -10.75 -5.50
CA ARG A 208 -14.04 -11.85 -6.34
C ARG A 208 -14.69 -11.35 -7.61
N MET A 209 -14.13 -11.73 -8.76
CA MET A 209 -14.62 -11.32 -10.07
C MET A 209 -14.92 -12.54 -10.95
N ARG A 210 -15.83 -12.37 -11.92
CA ARG A 210 -16.22 -13.44 -12.86
C ARG A 210 -15.99 -13.01 -14.30
N PRO A 211 -14.74 -12.88 -14.72
CA PRO A 211 -14.42 -12.49 -16.08
C PRO A 211 -14.72 -13.61 -17.10
N ALA A 212 -14.79 -13.23 -18.37
CA ALA A 212 -14.71 -14.20 -19.46
C ALA A 212 -13.36 -14.92 -19.42
N PRO A 213 -13.29 -16.21 -19.85
CA PRO A 213 -12.03 -16.91 -19.98
C PRO A 213 -11.08 -16.18 -20.94
N GLY A 214 -9.82 -16.08 -20.56
CA GLY A 214 -8.81 -15.39 -21.35
C GLY A 214 -7.73 -14.76 -20.49
N GLU A 215 -6.92 -13.94 -21.12
CA GLU A 215 -5.82 -13.23 -20.53
C GLU A 215 -6.28 -11.89 -19.96
N TRP A 216 -5.88 -11.61 -18.74
CA TRP A 216 -6.24 -10.42 -17.99
C TRP A 216 -5.05 -9.87 -17.22
N TRP A 217 -5.11 -8.59 -16.87
CA TRP A 217 -4.17 -7.91 -15.95
C TRP A 217 -4.91 -7.39 -14.73
N VAL A 218 -4.47 -7.81 -13.56
CA VAL A 218 -4.98 -7.32 -12.29
C VAL A 218 -4.17 -6.10 -11.91
N HIS A 219 -4.83 -4.95 -11.92
CA HIS A 219 -4.24 -3.68 -11.54
C HIS A 219 -4.78 -3.21 -10.18
N ALA A 220 -3.86 -2.79 -9.30
CA ALA A 220 -4.18 -2.19 -8.02
C ALA A 220 -3.06 -1.25 -7.57
N ARG A 221 -3.38 -0.32 -6.67
CA ARG A 221 -2.42 0.62 -6.07
C ARG A 221 -2.73 0.78 -4.59
N GLN A 222 -1.72 0.62 -3.74
CA GLN A 222 -1.81 0.87 -2.31
C GLN A 222 -0.78 1.88 -1.90
N GLN A 223 -1.23 3.07 -1.50
CA GLN A 223 -0.34 4.08 -0.95
C GLN A 223 -0.01 3.75 0.51
N LEU A 224 1.27 3.76 0.82
CA LEU A 224 1.85 3.68 2.17
C LEU A 224 2.44 5.05 2.54
N THR A 225 3.02 5.17 3.72
CA THR A 225 3.49 6.47 4.25
C THR A 225 4.60 7.10 3.38
N ALA A 226 5.51 6.31 2.82
CA ALA A 226 6.67 6.78 2.07
C ALA A 226 6.78 6.18 0.66
N GLU A 227 5.89 5.27 0.31
CA GLU A 227 5.95 4.51 -0.94
C GLU A 227 4.55 4.11 -1.40
N GLU A 228 4.43 3.78 -2.66
CA GLU A 228 3.25 3.17 -3.25
C GLU A 228 3.57 1.75 -3.72
N LEU A 229 2.73 0.80 -3.35
CA LEU A 229 2.74 -0.53 -3.94
C LEU A 229 1.84 -0.50 -5.18
N TYR A 230 2.43 -0.81 -6.32
CA TYR A 230 1.77 -0.83 -7.61
C TYR A 230 1.78 -2.25 -8.18
N TRP A 231 0.60 -2.77 -8.50
CA TRP A 231 0.44 -4.07 -9.15
C TRP A 231 -0.14 -3.90 -10.55
N ASN A 232 0.42 -4.65 -11.50
CA ASN A 232 -0.11 -4.89 -12.84
C ASN A 232 0.27 -6.33 -13.20
N VAL A 233 -0.49 -7.27 -12.67
CA VAL A 233 -0.16 -8.71 -12.70
C VAL A 233 -0.99 -9.42 -13.73
N ARG A 234 -0.31 -10.08 -14.69
CA ARG A 234 -0.95 -10.89 -15.72
C ARG A 234 -1.51 -12.18 -15.12
N VAL A 235 -2.75 -12.53 -15.46
CA VAL A 235 -3.42 -13.76 -15.09
C VAL A 235 -4.12 -14.36 -16.29
N ASN A 236 -4.14 -15.69 -16.40
CA ASN A 236 -4.96 -16.39 -17.36
C ASN A 236 -6.15 -17.02 -16.62
N VAL A 237 -7.35 -16.57 -16.96
CA VAL A 237 -8.58 -17.09 -16.36
C VAL A 237 -9.15 -18.17 -17.25
N GLU A 238 -9.32 -19.35 -16.69
CA GLU A 238 -9.90 -20.51 -17.36
C GLU A 238 -11.31 -20.79 -16.80
N ARG A 239 -12.04 -21.66 -17.49
CA ARG A 239 -13.31 -22.17 -16.98
C ARG A 239 -13.06 -23.28 -15.97
N GLY A 240 -13.83 -23.32 -14.91
CA GLY A 240 -13.72 -24.37 -13.90
C GLY A 240 -13.29 -23.80 -12.55
N ASP A 241 -12.16 -24.30 -12.02
CA ASP A 241 -11.70 -23.90 -10.69
C ASP A 241 -11.30 -22.41 -10.64
N PRO A 242 -11.56 -21.69 -9.53
CA PRO A 242 -11.18 -20.32 -9.37
C PRO A 242 -9.67 -20.11 -9.45
N VAL A 243 -9.24 -19.13 -10.24
CA VAL A 243 -7.84 -18.69 -10.28
C VAL A 243 -7.59 -17.85 -9.02
N GLN A 244 -6.55 -18.21 -8.27
CA GLN A 244 -6.14 -17.50 -7.06
C GLN A 244 -4.94 -16.60 -7.36
N LEU A 245 -5.05 -15.31 -7.07
CA LEU A 245 -3.96 -14.36 -7.16
C LEU A 245 -3.75 -13.68 -5.80
N ARG A 246 -2.52 -13.66 -5.33
CA ARG A 246 -2.13 -12.90 -4.13
C ARG A 246 -1.34 -11.67 -4.55
N LEU A 247 -1.77 -10.50 -4.10
CA LEU A 247 -1.07 -9.23 -4.20
C LEU A 247 -0.30 -9.01 -2.89
N THR A 248 1.01 -8.99 -3.00
CA THR A 248 1.94 -8.82 -1.88
C THR A 248 3.00 -7.80 -2.26
N ARG A 249 3.82 -7.39 -1.29
CA ARG A 249 4.97 -6.53 -1.57
C ARG A 249 5.96 -7.17 -2.56
N GLU A 250 6.10 -8.49 -2.55
CA GLU A 250 7.05 -9.23 -3.41
C GLU A 250 6.72 -9.12 -4.91
N ASN A 251 5.43 -9.04 -5.26
CA ASN A 251 4.99 -8.91 -6.65
C ASN A 251 4.49 -7.50 -7.01
N ALA A 252 4.69 -6.53 -6.11
CA ALA A 252 4.45 -5.12 -6.38
C ALA A 252 5.70 -4.46 -6.98
N ARG A 253 5.49 -3.46 -7.83
CA ARG A 253 6.51 -2.43 -8.08
C ARG A 253 6.41 -1.40 -6.97
N ILE A 254 7.51 -1.12 -6.32
CA ILE A 254 7.58 -0.08 -5.30
C ILE A 254 7.88 1.24 -6.00
N ARG A 255 7.04 2.23 -5.77
CA ARG A 255 7.19 3.59 -6.28
C ARG A 255 7.37 4.55 -5.12
N ASP A 256 8.33 5.44 -5.24
CA ASP A 256 8.47 6.53 -4.28
C ASP A 256 7.28 7.49 -4.42
N VAL A 257 6.73 7.95 -3.30
CA VAL A 257 5.68 8.97 -3.26
C VAL A 257 6.33 10.30 -2.88
N PHE A 258 6.05 11.32 -3.67
CA PHE A 258 6.55 12.68 -3.47
C PHE A 258 5.59 13.51 -2.62
#